data_db02f9e34832fcd2c4f3b75a88f6df6a
#
_entry.id   db02f9e34832fcd2c4f3b75a88f6df6a
#
_cell.length_a   1.000
_cell.length_b   1.000
_cell.length_c   1.000
_cell.angle_alpha   90.00
_cell.angle_beta   90.00
_cell.angle_gamma   90.00
#
_symmetry.space_group_name_H-M   'P 1'
#
loop_
_entity.id
_entity.type
_entity.pdbx_description
1 polymer ?
#
loop_
_entity_poly.entity_id
_entity_poly.type
_entity_poly.pdbx_seq_one_letter_code
_entity_poly.pdbx_strand_id
1 'polypeptide(L)'
;KTWGIDEARVEARRMATLIDQGVDPRLEKQRRLADNREAQQEAKRADVTLGEAWAEYIEARRHWWGEYHLRDHRKMSNPGGEHRKHGKGKTRPGSLTALLPLKLTDIDSHTVGEWLRKEAKDRPTQARLAFALLRAFLHWCEDHPDYQGLANPDACSTRLAKQILPRKGVKVDCLQREQLPAWFSAVQGIHNPVISAYLQILLLTGGSRGELSSLQWSDVDLRWGSLTIRDKVEGVRMIPLTPYVAFLIEALPRRNQWVFSSPTAKTGQLVEPRIQHNKALEVAGIEGLTLHGLRRSFGTLSEWVEVPTGIVAQIQGHKPSATAEKHYRIRPLDLLKQWHIKIECWTLEQAGIKFETLV
;
A
#
# COMPACT_ATOMS: atom_id res chain seq x y z
N LYS A 1 39.05 -24.86 36.40
CA LYS A 1 39.69 -26.20 36.23
C LYS A 1 40.81 -26.31 37.24
N THR A 2 40.77 -27.30 38.14
CA THR A 2 41.90 -27.75 38.96
C THR A 2 42.82 -28.57 38.05
N TRP A 3 44.00 -28.02 37.77
CA TRP A 3 44.99 -28.68 36.90
C TRP A 3 45.71 -29.79 37.71
N GLY A 4 45.86 -30.93 37.10
CA GLY A 4 46.76 -31.96 37.61
C GLY A 4 48.23 -31.52 37.47
N ILE A 5 49.13 -32.11 38.29
CA ILE A 5 50.53 -31.73 38.29
C ILE A 5 51.18 -31.86 36.89
N ASP A 6 50.84 -32.90 36.17
CA ASP A 6 51.38 -33.11 34.82
C ASP A 6 50.82 -32.15 33.78
N GLU A 7 49.54 -31.77 33.87
CA GLU A 7 48.95 -30.74 33.04
C GLU A 7 49.59 -29.37 33.28
N ALA A 8 49.85 -29.04 34.55
CA ALA A 8 50.55 -27.81 34.93
C ALA A 8 51.97 -27.75 34.37
N ARG A 9 52.69 -28.88 34.38
CA ARG A 9 54.06 -29.00 33.80
C ARG A 9 54.04 -28.81 32.28
N VAL A 10 53.07 -29.39 31.59
CA VAL A 10 52.91 -29.22 30.13
C VAL A 10 52.65 -27.76 29.80
N GLU A 11 51.77 -27.11 30.53
CA GLU A 11 51.44 -25.68 30.26
C GLU A 11 52.61 -24.76 30.62
N ALA A 12 53.39 -25.07 31.71
CA ALA A 12 54.58 -24.31 32.03
C ALA A 12 55.65 -24.39 30.93
N ARG A 13 55.83 -25.56 30.33
CA ARG A 13 56.73 -25.73 29.16
C ARG A 13 56.25 -24.96 27.96
N ARG A 14 54.96 -24.98 27.67
CA ARG A 14 54.34 -24.21 26.58
C ARG A 14 54.57 -22.71 26.76
N MET A 15 54.38 -22.18 27.99
CA MET A 15 54.64 -20.79 28.30
C MET A 15 56.13 -20.42 28.16
N ALA A 16 57.05 -21.29 28.60
CA ALA A 16 58.48 -21.09 28.42
C ALA A 16 58.85 -21.00 26.93
N THR A 17 58.33 -21.89 26.09
CA THR A 17 58.54 -21.85 24.64
C THR A 17 58.06 -20.55 24.01
N LEU A 18 56.93 -19.99 24.45
CA LEU A 18 56.44 -18.70 23.98
C LEU A 18 57.41 -17.56 24.37
N ILE A 19 57.94 -17.58 25.59
CA ILE A 19 58.92 -16.58 26.06
C ILE A 19 60.20 -16.66 25.25
N ASP A 20 60.70 -17.85 24.99
CA ASP A 20 61.84 -18.08 24.14
C ASP A 20 61.73 -17.60 22.73
N GLN A 21 60.44 -17.61 22.20
CA GLN A 21 60.04 -17.07 20.89
C GLN A 21 59.82 -15.55 20.92
N GLY A 22 60.01 -14.89 22.06
CA GLY A 22 59.78 -13.45 22.23
C GLY A 22 58.30 -13.03 22.35
N VAL A 23 57.40 -14.01 22.61
CA VAL A 23 55.98 -13.76 22.79
C VAL A 23 55.62 -13.72 24.27
N ASP A 24 55.02 -12.61 24.74
CA ASP A 24 54.49 -12.52 26.11
C ASP A 24 53.25 -13.43 26.27
N PRO A 25 53.29 -14.46 27.15
CA PRO A 25 52.15 -15.36 27.38
C PRO A 25 50.88 -14.66 27.86
N ARG A 26 51.01 -13.47 28.49
CA ARG A 26 49.86 -12.67 28.95
C ARG A 26 49.13 -12.03 27.75
N LEU A 27 49.90 -11.49 26.81
CA LEU A 27 49.33 -10.92 25.58
C LEU A 27 48.70 -12.00 24.72
N GLU A 28 49.32 -13.16 24.59
CA GLU A 28 48.75 -14.31 23.87
C GLU A 28 47.43 -14.80 24.49
N LYS A 29 47.37 -14.86 25.84
CA LYS A 29 46.13 -15.20 26.56
C LYS A 29 45.05 -14.15 26.35
N GLN A 30 45.37 -12.87 26.38
CA GLN A 30 44.44 -11.79 26.12
C GLN A 30 43.90 -11.85 24.68
N ARG A 31 44.79 -12.09 23.72
CA ARG A 31 44.41 -12.26 22.31
C ARG A 31 43.45 -13.44 22.13
N ARG A 32 43.77 -14.62 22.67
CA ARG A 32 42.88 -15.80 22.62
C ARG A 32 41.51 -15.55 23.28
N LEU A 33 41.48 -14.79 24.38
CA LEU A 33 40.23 -14.42 25.03
C LEU A 33 39.41 -13.42 24.17
N ALA A 34 40.07 -12.49 23.49
CA ALA A 34 39.45 -11.58 22.56
C ALA A 34 38.88 -12.34 21.35
N ASP A 35 39.70 -13.20 20.71
CA ASP A 35 39.32 -14.02 19.56
C ASP A 35 38.11 -14.94 19.89
N ASN A 36 38.11 -15.55 21.09
CA ASN A 36 37.00 -16.37 21.57
C ASN A 36 35.72 -15.54 21.82
N ARG A 37 35.87 -14.32 22.33
CA ARG A 37 34.69 -13.42 22.50
C ARG A 37 34.11 -12.98 21.16
N GLU A 38 34.98 -12.61 20.23
CA GLU A 38 34.58 -12.26 18.87
C GLU A 38 33.89 -13.44 18.18
N ALA A 39 34.48 -14.64 18.24
CA ALA A 39 33.86 -15.85 17.69
C ALA A 39 32.48 -16.17 18.33
N GLN A 40 32.33 -15.97 19.64
CA GLN A 40 31.05 -16.15 20.33
C GLN A 40 30.02 -15.08 19.94
N GLN A 41 30.45 -13.84 19.73
CA GLN A 41 29.58 -12.77 19.26
C GLN A 41 29.17 -13.02 17.83
N GLU A 42 30.06 -13.43 16.96
CA GLU A 42 29.79 -13.76 15.56
C GLU A 42 28.84 -14.96 15.44
N ALA A 43 29.04 -16.01 16.25
CA ALA A 43 28.11 -17.14 16.32
C ALA A 43 26.71 -16.71 16.78
N LYS A 44 26.62 -15.83 17.78
CA LYS A 44 25.31 -15.28 18.20
C LYS A 44 24.66 -14.43 17.12
N ARG A 45 25.42 -13.62 16.39
CA ARG A 45 24.91 -12.86 15.24
C ARG A 45 24.38 -13.78 14.15
N ALA A 46 25.10 -14.88 13.84
CA ALA A 46 24.71 -15.85 12.84
C ALA A 46 23.44 -16.63 13.21
N ASP A 47 23.08 -16.69 14.49
CA ASP A 47 21.88 -17.38 14.97
C ASP A 47 20.59 -16.54 14.89
N VAL A 48 20.69 -15.25 14.54
CA VAL A 48 19.54 -14.36 14.45
C VAL A 48 18.55 -14.86 13.39
N THR A 49 17.29 -14.97 13.81
CA THR A 49 16.19 -15.36 12.93
C THR A 49 15.67 -14.19 12.10
N LEU A 50 15.06 -14.50 10.94
CA LEU A 50 14.33 -13.50 10.15
C LEU A 50 13.25 -12.82 10.99
N GLY A 51 12.58 -13.55 11.87
CA GLY A 51 11.49 -13.01 12.70
C GLY A 51 11.95 -11.95 13.69
N GLU A 52 13.08 -12.16 14.35
CA GLU A 52 13.69 -11.18 15.28
C GLU A 52 14.11 -9.91 14.55
N ALA A 53 14.86 -10.04 13.46
CA ALA A 53 15.30 -8.91 12.65
C ALA A 53 14.12 -8.18 11.98
N TRP A 54 13.05 -8.90 11.57
CA TRP A 54 11.83 -8.31 11.02
C TRP A 54 11.08 -7.46 12.04
N ALA A 55 11.01 -7.89 13.29
CA ALA A 55 10.38 -7.11 14.35
C ALA A 55 11.13 -5.80 14.60
N GLU A 56 12.46 -5.84 14.63
CA GLU A 56 13.30 -4.66 14.77
C GLU A 56 13.19 -3.72 13.56
N TYR A 57 13.17 -4.25 12.35
CA TYR A 57 12.93 -3.49 11.13
C TYR A 57 11.61 -2.70 11.18
N ILE A 58 10.53 -3.33 11.64
CA ILE A 58 9.25 -2.66 11.80
C ILE A 58 9.35 -1.51 12.79
N GLU A 59 9.98 -1.72 13.94
CA GLU A 59 10.15 -0.68 14.97
C GLU A 59 11.03 0.47 14.49
N ALA A 60 12.15 0.18 13.82
CA ALA A 60 13.07 1.18 13.28
C ALA A 60 12.41 2.06 12.19
N ARG A 61 11.49 1.47 11.41
CA ARG A 61 10.88 2.15 10.25
C ARG A 61 9.48 2.69 10.48
N ARG A 62 8.79 2.34 11.58
CA ARG A 62 7.38 2.69 11.82
C ARG A 62 7.07 4.18 11.73
N HIS A 63 7.99 5.04 12.11
CA HIS A 63 7.81 6.50 12.08
C HIS A 63 7.81 7.10 10.66
N TRP A 64 8.40 6.38 9.70
CA TRP A 64 8.47 6.78 8.29
C TRP A 64 7.33 6.22 7.46
N TRP A 65 6.58 5.25 8.01
CA TRP A 65 5.54 4.55 7.28
C TRP A 65 4.15 5.08 7.58
N GLY A 66 3.35 5.22 6.52
CA GLY A 66 1.92 5.43 6.70
C GLY A 66 1.25 4.19 7.32
N GLU A 67 0.12 4.39 7.97
CA GLU A 67 -0.63 3.36 8.72
C GLU A 67 -0.90 2.07 7.92
N TYR A 68 -1.28 2.22 6.64
CA TYR A 68 -1.53 1.04 5.79
C TYR A 68 -0.27 0.22 5.50
N HIS A 69 0.87 0.88 5.30
CA HIS A 69 2.14 0.21 5.06
C HIS A 69 2.62 -0.54 6.29
N LEU A 70 2.54 0.09 7.46
CA LEU A 70 2.83 -0.56 8.75
C LEU A 70 1.91 -1.75 9.00
N ARG A 71 0.60 -1.59 8.74
CA ARG A 71 -0.38 -2.69 8.84
C ARG A 71 -0.03 -3.85 7.93
N ASP A 72 0.40 -3.59 6.70
CA ASP A 72 0.77 -4.65 5.75
C ASP A 72 2.00 -5.43 6.23
N HIS A 73 3.04 -4.78 6.77
CA HIS A 73 4.18 -5.47 7.38
C HIS A 73 3.76 -6.37 8.54
N ARG A 74 2.96 -5.87 9.48
CA ARG A 74 2.43 -6.65 10.61
C ARG A 74 1.57 -7.81 10.15
N LYS A 75 0.75 -7.59 9.12
CA LYS A 75 -0.11 -8.65 8.57
C LYS A 75 0.70 -9.77 7.91
N MET A 76 1.81 -9.46 7.23
CA MET A 76 2.64 -10.47 6.59
C MET A 76 3.37 -11.38 7.58
N SER A 77 3.65 -10.91 8.80
CA SER A 77 4.31 -11.68 9.88
C SER A 77 3.34 -12.22 10.94
N ASN A 78 2.03 -11.97 10.81
CA ASN A 78 1.04 -12.42 11.81
C ASN A 78 0.91 -13.95 11.80
N PRO A 79 1.03 -14.64 12.96
CA PRO A 79 0.92 -16.10 13.04
C PRO A 79 -0.47 -16.64 12.67
N GLY A 80 -1.49 -15.78 12.67
CA GLY A 80 -2.87 -16.20 12.41
C GLY A 80 -3.49 -16.97 13.58
N GLY A 81 -4.54 -17.74 13.31
CA GLY A 81 -5.21 -18.57 14.30
C GLY A 81 -6.29 -17.86 15.13
N GLU A 82 -6.42 -16.55 15.04
CA GLU A 82 -7.46 -15.76 15.71
C GLU A 82 -8.83 -15.94 15.04
N HIS A 83 -9.90 -15.82 15.80
CA HIS A 83 -11.23 -15.77 15.23
C HIS A 83 -11.42 -14.56 14.32
N ARG A 84 -12.04 -14.76 13.17
CA ARG A 84 -12.35 -13.65 12.27
C ARG A 84 -13.35 -12.69 12.91
N LYS A 85 -13.13 -11.40 12.79
CA LYS A 85 -14.09 -10.37 13.27
C LYS A 85 -15.43 -10.44 12.54
N HIS A 86 -15.42 -10.92 11.28
CA HIS A 86 -16.61 -11.09 10.44
C HIS A 86 -16.52 -12.44 9.74
N GLY A 87 -17.61 -13.22 9.79
CA GLY A 87 -17.70 -14.57 9.22
C GLY A 87 -17.19 -15.67 10.15
N LYS A 88 -17.31 -16.91 9.68
CA LYS A 88 -16.88 -18.11 10.42
C LYS A 88 -15.41 -18.45 10.14
N GLY A 89 -14.73 -19.01 11.13
CA GLY A 89 -13.36 -19.56 11.01
C GLY A 89 -12.27 -18.65 11.57
N LYS A 90 -11.02 -19.12 11.43
CA LYS A 90 -9.81 -18.46 11.93
C LYS A 90 -9.09 -17.68 10.83
N THR A 91 -8.28 -16.71 11.24
CA THR A 91 -7.39 -15.98 10.35
C THR A 91 -6.27 -16.89 9.85
N ARG A 92 -5.90 -16.77 8.58
CA ARG A 92 -4.74 -17.49 8.02
C ARG A 92 -3.45 -16.81 8.46
N PRO A 93 -2.35 -17.56 8.64
CA PRO A 93 -1.02 -16.99 8.84
C PRO A 93 -0.63 -16.00 7.72
N GLY A 94 0.14 -14.99 8.08
CA GLY A 94 0.75 -14.07 7.13
C GLY A 94 1.70 -14.81 6.18
N SER A 95 1.94 -14.23 5.00
CA SER A 95 2.73 -14.91 3.97
C SER A 95 4.19 -15.13 4.35
N LEU A 96 4.76 -14.30 5.22
CA LEU A 96 6.15 -14.44 5.69
C LEU A 96 6.30 -15.39 6.88
N THR A 97 5.20 -15.82 7.51
CA THR A 97 5.25 -16.60 8.75
C THR A 97 6.11 -17.88 8.62
N ALA A 98 6.13 -18.50 7.44
CA ALA A 98 6.93 -19.69 7.20
C ALA A 98 8.45 -19.43 7.16
N LEU A 99 8.86 -18.19 6.88
CA LEU A 99 10.27 -17.79 6.84
C LEU A 99 10.77 -17.24 8.17
N LEU A 100 9.88 -16.75 9.05
CA LEU A 100 10.26 -16.07 10.29
C LEU A 100 11.17 -16.91 11.22
N PRO A 101 10.98 -18.24 11.38
CA PRO A 101 11.84 -19.05 12.25
C PRO A 101 13.19 -19.40 11.63
N LEU A 102 13.43 -19.13 10.35
CA LEU A 102 14.71 -19.39 9.68
C LEU A 102 15.75 -18.34 10.08
N LYS A 103 17.03 -18.76 10.12
CA LYS A 103 18.13 -17.82 10.31
C LYS A 103 18.25 -16.90 9.09
N LEU A 104 18.72 -15.67 9.30
CA LEU A 104 18.95 -14.73 8.19
C LEU A 104 19.93 -15.30 7.15
N THR A 105 20.93 -16.04 7.60
CA THR A 105 21.93 -16.72 6.75
C THR A 105 21.34 -17.79 5.85
N ASP A 106 20.18 -18.38 6.22
CA ASP A 106 19.51 -19.44 5.47
C ASP A 106 18.50 -18.90 4.44
N ILE A 107 18.34 -17.57 4.39
CA ILE A 107 17.45 -16.90 3.43
C ILE A 107 18.21 -16.68 2.12
N ASP A 108 18.30 -17.72 1.33
CA ASP A 108 18.89 -17.69 -0.01
C ASP A 108 17.84 -17.68 -1.13
N SER A 109 18.29 -17.60 -2.38
CA SER A 109 17.41 -17.60 -3.56
C SER A 109 16.59 -18.88 -3.72
N HIS A 110 17.10 -20.01 -3.24
CA HIS A 110 16.42 -21.30 -3.29
C HIS A 110 15.25 -21.32 -2.29
N THR A 111 15.55 -21.00 -1.03
CA THR A 111 14.56 -20.92 0.08
C THR A 111 13.43 -19.93 -0.25
N VAL A 112 13.80 -18.74 -0.73
CA VAL A 112 12.80 -17.73 -1.16
C VAL A 112 12.01 -18.23 -2.36
N GLY A 113 12.63 -18.92 -3.31
CA GLY A 113 11.97 -19.48 -4.48
C GLY A 113 10.93 -20.55 -4.13
N GLU A 114 11.25 -21.48 -3.24
CA GLU A 114 10.32 -22.51 -2.77
C GLU A 114 9.14 -21.91 -2.01
N TRP A 115 9.42 -21.02 -1.07
CA TRP A 115 8.40 -20.28 -0.36
C TRP A 115 7.47 -19.52 -1.31
N LEU A 116 8.05 -18.78 -2.27
CA LEU A 116 7.28 -17.96 -3.19
C LEU A 116 6.38 -18.80 -4.10
N ARG A 117 6.84 -19.96 -4.58
CA ARG A 117 6.01 -20.90 -5.37
C ARG A 117 4.81 -21.38 -4.57
N LYS A 118 5.02 -21.77 -3.31
CA LYS A 118 3.96 -22.22 -2.41
C LYS A 118 2.93 -21.13 -2.16
N GLU A 119 3.39 -19.92 -1.82
CA GLU A 119 2.51 -18.77 -1.55
C GLU A 119 1.77 -18.29 -2.80
N ALA A 120 2.43 -18.29 -3.97
CA ALA A 120 1.85 -17.83 -5.22
C ALA A 120 0.73 -18.72 -5.73
N LYS A 121 0.74 -20.02 -5.39
CA LYS A 121 -0.31 -20.97 -5.77
C LYS A 121 -1.66 -20.59 -5.15
N ASP A 122 -1.67 -20.23 -3.86
CA ASP A 122 -2.90 -19.99 -3.11
C ASP A 122 -3.31 -18.52 -3.06
N ARG A 123 -2.34 -17.59 -3.01
CA ARG A 123 -2.58 -16.18 -2.79
C ARG A 123 -1.55 -15.27 -3.52
N PRO A 124 -1.54 -15.29 -4.85
CA PRO A 124 -0.51 -14.65 -5.66
C PRO A 124 -0.35 -13.14 -5.41
N THR A 125 -1.43 -12.43 -5.10
CA THR A 125 -1.39 -10.99 -4.78
C THR A 125 -0.68 -10.73 -3.45
N GLN A 126 -0.94 -11.55 -2.44
CA GLN A 126 -0.26 -11.42 -1.14
C GLN A 126 1.19 -11.88 -1.22
N ALA A 127 1.47 -12.97 -1.96
CA ALA A 127 2.82 -13.44 -2.23
C ALA A 127 3.69 -12.34 -2.88
N ARG A 128 3.13 -11.63 -3.84
CA ARG A 128 3.80 -10.49 -4.48
C ARG A 128 4.12 -9.35 -3.51
N LEU A 129 3.15 -9.01 -2.65
CA LEU A 129 3.37 -7.97 -1.64
C LEU A 129 4.42 -8.43 -0.63
N ALA A 130 4.30 -9.64 -0.10
CA ALA A 130 5.24 -10.20 0.86
C ALA A 130 6.68 -10.28 0.29
N PHE A 131 6.82 -10.69 -0.98
CA PHE A 131 8.10 -10.68 -1.67
C PHE A 131 8.71 -9.27 -1.78
N ALA A 132 7.90 -8.27 -2.11
CA ALA A 132 8.37 -6.88 -2.20
C ALA A 132 8.82 -6.34 -0.84
N LEU A 133 8.07 -6.66 0.23
CA LEU A 133 8.40 -6.26 1.59
C LEU A 133 9.65 -7.00 2.11
N LEU A 134 9.76 -8.30 1.84
CA LEU A 134 10.95 -9.10 2.17
C LEU A 134 12.20 -8.55 1.47
N ARG A 135 12.09 -8.22 0.20
CA ARG A 135 13.19 -7.61 -0.55
C ARG A 135 13.65 -6.29 0.08
N ALA A 136 12.71 -5.40 0.43
CA ALA A 136 13.04 -4.13 1.08
C ALA A 136 13.70 -4.34 2.45
N PHE A 137 13.25 -5.35 3.19
CA PHE A 137 13.84 -5.74 4.46
C PHE A 137 15.28 -6.27 4.31
N LEU A 138 15.54 -7.17 3.34
CA LEU A 138 16.90 -7.70 3.13
C LEU A 138 17.90 -6.61 2.74
N HIS A 139 17.48 -5.61 1.94
CA HIS A 139 18.32 -4.44 1.67
C HIS A 139 18.55 -3.57 2.92
N TRP A 140 17.53 -3.42 3.78
CA TRP A 140 17.73 -2.71 5.04
C TRP A 140 18.74 -3.45 5.96
N CYS A 141 18.71 -4.79 5.99
CA CYS A 141 19.69 -5.58 6.74
C CYS A 141 21.12 -5.37 6.23
N GLU A 142 21.32 -5.18 4.92
CA GLU A 142 22.63 -4.91 4.33
C GLU A 142 23.25 -3.60 4.84
N ASP A 143 22.40 -2.59 5.07
CA ASP A 143 22.80 -1.28 5.58
C ASP A 143 22.85 -1.20 7.12
N HIS A 144 22.35 -2.24 7.83
CA HIS A 144 22.25 -2.23 9.30
C HIS A 144 23.45 -2.87 9.95
N PRO A 145 24.13 -2.20 10.93
CA PRO A 145 25.38 -2.68 11.52
C PRO A 145 25.32 -4.10 12.10
N ASP A 146 24.17 -4.46 12.72
CA ASP A 146 24.04 -5.76 13.39
C ASP A 146 23.72 -6.90 12.40
N TYR A 147 23.19 -6.59 11.19
CA TYR A 147 22.73 -7.58 10.21
C TYR A 147 23.56 -7.60 8.93
N GLN A 148 24.45 -6.64 8.75
CA GLN A 148 25.36 -6.57 7.59
C GLN A 148 26.17 -7.87 7.45
N GLY A 149 26.14 -8.44 6.24
CA GLY A 149 26.81 -9.69 5.92
C GLY A 149 26.07 -10.97 6.33
N LEU A 150 24.94 -10.89 7.05
CA LEU A 150 24.10 -12.03 7.40
C LEU A 150 22.94 -12.24 6.39
N ALA A 151 22.41 -11.15 5.87
CA ALA A 151 21.32 -11.19 4.90
C ALA A 151 21.86 -11.20 3.47
N ASN A 152 21.17 -11.92 2.58
CA ASN A 152 21.47 -11.92 1.15
C ASN A 152 20.38 -11.14 0.38
N PRO A 153 20.60 -9.89 -0.02
CA PRO A 153 19.62 -9.10 -0.79
C PRO A 153 19.26 -9.72 -2.14
N ASP A 154 20.19 -10.45 -2.77
CA ASP A 154 19.99 -11.11 -4.05
C ASP A 154 19.02 -12.31 -3.97
N ALA A 155 18.74 -12.81 -2.77
CA ALA A 155 17.72 -13.83 -2.56
C ALA A 155 16.35 -13.42 -3.11
N CYS A 156 16.03 -12.11 -3.11
CA CYS A 156 14.80 -11.53 -3.64
C CYS A 156 15.01 -10.82 -4.98
N SER A 157 15.64 -11.47 -5.94
CA SER A 157 15.87 -10.88 -7.26
C SER A 157 14.59 -10.67 -8.07
N THR A 158 14.56 -9.60 -8.91
CA THR A 158 13.43 -9.36 -9.82
C THR A 158 13.24 -10.47 -10.84
N ARG A 159 14.30 -11.18 -11.20
CA ARG A 159 14.27 -12.35 -12.10
C ARG A 159 13.46 -13.48 -11.48
N LEU A 160 13.71 -13.81 -10.21
CA LEU A 160 12.99 -14.84 -9.47
C LEU A 160 11.48 -14.52 -9.42
N ALA A 161 11.13 -13.26 -9.09
CA ALA A 161 9.74 -12.81 -9.05
C ALA A 161 9.03 -12.96 -10.41
N LYS A 162 9.70 -12.59 -11.51
CA LYS A 162 9.15 -12.71 -12.88
C LYS A 162 8.93 -14.16 -13.31
N GLN A 163 9.75 -15.09 -12.83
CA GLN A 163 9.64 -16.52 -13.16
C GLN A 163 8.48 -17.20 -12.41
N ILE A 164 8.21 -16.79 -11.17
CA ILE A 164 7.28 -17.50 -10.28
C ILE A 164 5.90 -16.83 -10.23
N LEU A 165 5.87 -15.48 -10.14
CA LEU A 165 4.62 -14.77 -9.95
C LEU A 165 3.89 -14.57 -11.28
N PRO A 166 2.58 -14.85 -11.33
CA PRO A 166 1.80 -14.60 -12.53
C PRO A 166 1.87 -13.11 -12.92
N ARG A 167 1.77 -12.81 -14.21
CA ARG A 167 1.70 -11.41 -14.67
C ARG A 167 0.52 -10.70 -14.05
N LYS A 168 0.69 -9.42 -13.69
CA LYS A 168 -0.46 -8.60 -13.25
C LYS A 168 -1.39 -8.41 -14.44
N GLY A 169 -2.64 -8.84 -14.28
CA GLY A 169 -3.68 -8.52 -15.25
C GLY A 169 -3.96 -7.01 -15.24
N VAL A 170 -4.17 -6.44 -16.42
CA VAL A 170 -4.70 -5.09 -16.56
C VAL A 170 -6.20 -5.18 -16.28
N LYS A 171 -6.68 -4.36 -15.36
CA LYS A 171 -8.12 -4.25 -15.10
C LYS A 171 -8.72 -3.25 -16.07
N VAL A 172 -9.73 -3.70 -16.79
CA VAL A 172 -10.47 -2.93 -17.80
C VAL A 172 -11.89 -2.63 -17.37
N ASP A 173 -12.20 -2.79 -16.07
CA ASP A 173 -13.52 -2.53 -15.51
C ASP A 173 -13.81 -1.02 -15.54
N CYS A 174 -14.52 -0.57 -16.54
CA CYS A 174 -15.06 0.78 -16.68
C CYS A 174 -16.47 0.73 -17.27
N LEU A 175 -17.29 1.72 -16.93
CA LEU A 175 -18.61 1.91 -17.52
C LEU A 175 -18.48 2.24 -18.99
N GLN A 176 -19.32 1.62 -19.78
CA GLN A 176 -19.57 2.00 -21.18
C GLN A 176 -20.71 3.02 -21.24
N ARG A 177 -20.75 3.80 -22.31
CA ARG A 177 -21.78 4.83 -22.52
C ARG A 177 -23.19 4.26 -22.36
N GLU A 178 -23.44 3.09 -22.95
CA GLU A 178 -24.75 2.43 -22.96
C GLU A 178 -25.19 1.93 -21.57
N GLN A 179 -24.25 1.81 -20.62
CA GLN A 179 -24.55 1.39 -19.26
C GLN A 179 -24.89 2.55 -18.32
N LEU A 180 -24.65 3.80 -18.73
CA LEU A 180 -24.86 4.98 -17.88
C LEU A 180 -26.34 5.11 -17.42
N PRO A 181 -27.38 4.96 -18.26
CA PRO A 181 -28.73 5.08 -17.78
C PRO A 181 -29.08 4.07 -16.68
N ALA A 182 -28.75 2.80 -16.90
CA ALA A 182 -29.03 1.74 -15.94
C ALA A 182 -28.24 1.94 -14.63
N TRP A 183 -26.93 2.34 -14.74
CA TRP A 183 -26.10 2.58 -13.59
C TRP A 183 -26.61 3.74 -12.72
N PHE A 184 -26.92 4.89 -13.33
CA PHE A 184 -27.43 6.06 -12.60
C PHE A 184 -28.79 5.77 -11.95
N SER A 185 -29.71 5.12 -12.66
CA SER A 185 -31.00 4.72 -12.12
C SER A 185 -30.85 3.83 -10.87
N ALA A 186 -29.98 2.82 -10.94
CA ALA A 186 -29.73 1.92 -9.82
C ALA A 186 -29.04 2.62 -8.64
N VAL A 187 -28.09 3.52 -8.89
CA VAL A 187 -27.36 4.26 -7.85
C VAL A 187 -28.26 5.30 -7.18
N GLN A 188 -29.10 6.01 -7.94
CA GLN A 188 -30.12 6.95 -7.42
C GLN A 188 -31.17 6.24 -6.58
N GLY A 189 -31.49 4.99 -6.89
CA GLY A 189 -32.39 4.12 -6.12
C GLY A 189 -31.82 3.63 -4.78
N ILE A 190 -30.56 3.92 -4.45
CA ILE A 190 -29.98 3.55 -3.15
C ILE A 190 -30.66 4.37 -2.04
N HIS A 191 -31.30 3.70 -1.08
CA HIS A 191 -32.03 4.35 0.03
C HIS A 191 -31.16 5.33 0.85
N ASN A 192 -29.85 5.09 0.98
CA ASN A 192 -28.95 6.00 1.69
C ASN A 192 -28.44 7.10 0.75
N PRO A 193 -28.91 8.36 0.91
CA PRO A 193 -28.54 9.45 0.00
C PRO A 193 -27.04 9.79 0.02
N VAL A 194 -26.35 9.57 1.14
CA VAL A 194 -24.92 9.81 1.24
C VAL A 194 -24.14 8.82 0.37
N ILE A 195 -24.56 7.55 0.33
CA ILE A 195 -23.88 6.54 -0.51
C ILE A 195 -24.23 6.78 -2.00
N SER A 196 -25.48 7.10 -2.30
CA SER A 196 -25.90 7.44 -3.66
C SER A 196 -25.09 8.61 -4.22
N ALA A 197 -25.05 9.73 -3.51
CA ALA A 197 -24.27 10.90 -3.93
C ALA A 197 -22.76 10.58 -4.01
N TYR A 198 -22.21 9.84 -3.04
CA TYR A 198 -20.81 9.43 -3.05
C TYR A 198 -20.42 8.67 -4.31
N LEU A 199 -21.24 7.70 -4.75
CA LEU A 199 -20.95 6.90 -5.95
C LEU A 199 -21.03 7.74 -7.22
N GLN A 200 -22.04 8.63 -7.34
CA GLN A 200 -22.17 9.53 -8.46
C GLN A 200 -20.98 10.50 -8.54
N ILE A 201 -20.60 11.11 -7.41
CA ILE A 201 -19.47 12.03 -7.33
C ILE A 201 -18.16 11.31 -7.61
N LEU A 202 -18.00 10.04 -7.18
CA LEU A 202 -16.82 9.25 -7.50
C LEU A 202 -16.64 9.05 -9.02
N LEU A 203 -17.74 8.80 -9.73
CA LEU A 203 -17.73 8.73 -11.19
C LEU A 203 -17.43 10.09 -11.82
N LEU A 204 -18.15 11.14 -11.40
CA LEU A 204 -18.12 12.46 -12.05
C LEU A 204 -16.85 13.27 -11.78
N THR A 205 -16.13 12.99 -10.70
CA THR A 205 -14.85 13.67 -10.36
C THR A 205 -13.63 12.86 -10.73
N GLY A 206 -13.78 11.57 -11.00
CA GLY A 206 -12.64 10.66 -11.16
C GLY A 206 -11.73 10.57 -9.93
N GLY A 207 -12.19 11.00 -8.75
CA GLY A 207 -11.47 10.91 -7.48
C GLY A 207 -11.21 9.47 -7.05
N SER A 208 -10.26 9.24 -6.16
CA SER A 208 -10.09 7.93 -5.55
C SER A 208 -11.06 7.72 -4.39
N ARG A 209 -11.36 6.45 -4.06
CA ARG A 209 -12.24 6.11 -2.95
C ARG A 209 -11.85 6.81 -1.64
N GLY A 210 -10.57 6.80 -1.31
CA GLY A 210 -10.08 7.38 -0.06
C GLY A 210 -10.14 8.90 -0.04
N GLU A 211 -9.80 9.54 -1.15
CA GLU A 211 -9.85 11.00 -1.33
C GLU A 211 -11.26 11.54 -1.07
N LEU A 212 -12.26 10.97 -1.76
CA LEU A 212 -13.63 11.45 -1.58
C LEU A 212 -14.21 11.06 -0.23
N SER A 213 -13.95 9.85 0.29
CA SER A 213 -14.47 9.50 1.60
C SER A 213 -13.91 10.37 2.72
N SER A 214 -12.73 10.96 2.55
CA SER A 214 -12.12 11.89 3.50
C SER A 214 -12.38 13.38 3.20
N LEU A 215 -13.28 13.69 2.26
CA LEU A 215 -13.65 15.06 1.94
C LEU A 215 -14.39 15.71 3.12
N GLN A 216 -13.93 16.89 3.54
CA GLN A 216 -14.55 17.67 4.60
C GLN A 216 -15.36 18.83 4.04
N TRP A 217 -16.30 19.34 4.81
CA TRP A 217 -17.05 20.54 4.41
C TRP A 217 -16.15 21.75 4.20
N SER A 218 -15.05 21.86 4.93
CA SER A 218 -14.03 22.89 4.73
C SER A 218 -13.26 22.76 3.41
N ASP A 219 -13.36 21.61 2.72
CA ASP A 219 -12.71 21.36 1.43
C ASP A 219 -13.63 21.73 0.24
N VAL A 220 -14.89 22.12 0.51
CA VAL A 220 -15.88 22.47 -0.48
C VAL A 220 -16.04 23.99 -0.54
N ASP A 221 -15.59 24.58 -1.62
CA ASP A 221 -15.76 26.01 -1.87
C ASP A 221 -16.85 26.25 -2.94
N LEU A 222 -18.07 26.53 -2.46
CA LEU A 222 -19.20 26.80 -3.34
C LEU A 222 -19.08 28.17 -4.03
N ARG A 223 -18.38 29.13 -3.42
CA ARG A 223 -18.19 30.48 -3.97
C ARG A 223 -17.30 30.47 -5.20
N TRP A 224 -16.16 29.78 -5.12
CA TRP A 224 -15.20 29.69 -6.22
C TRP A 224 -15.38 28.45 -7.08
N GLY A 225 -16.32 27.57 -6.71
CA GLY A 225 -16.62 26.34 -7.44
C GLY A 225 -15.44 25.39 -7.49
N SER A 226 -14.86 25.08 -6.32
CA SER A 226 -13.71 24.20 -6.22
C SER A 226 -13.83 23.17 -5.09
N LEU A 227 -13.16 22.03 -5.28
CA LEU A 227 -12.95 21.00 -4.28
C LEU A 227 -11.47 20.87 -3.98
N THR A 228 -11.13 20.90 -2.70
CA THR A 228 -9.77 20.63 -2.22
C THR A 228 -9.63 19.14 -1.93
N ILE A 229 -8.87 18.42 -2.75
CA ILE A 229 -8.65 16.97 -2.60
C ILE A 229 -7.30 16.75 -1.91
N ARG A 230 -7.33 16.05 -0.77
CA ARG A 230 -6.11 15.67 -0.04
C ARG A 230 -5.55 14.38 -0.61
N ASP A 231 -4.36 14.49 -1.22
CA ASP A 231 -3.63 13.37 -1.81
C ASP A 231 -2.52 12.89 -0.84
N LYS A 232 -2.34 11.58 -0.74
CA LYS A 232 -1.28 11.00 0.09
C LYS A 232 0.14 11.21 -0.46
N VAL A 233 0.26 11.54 -1.73
CA VAL A 233 1.55 11.59 -2.44
C VAL A 233 1.99 13.02 -2.70
N GLU A 234 1.06 13.92 -3.07
CA GLU A 234 1.34 15.32 -3.44
C GLU A 234 0.81 16.33 -2.42
N GLY A 235 0.13 15.84 -1.38
CA GLY A 235 -0.44 16.67 -0.32
C GLY A 235 -1.84 17.16 -0.66
N VAL A 236 -1.99 18.20 -1.48
CA VAL A 236 -3.27 18.85 -1.78
C VAL A 236 -3.35 19.23 -3.25
N ARG A 237 -4.48 18.92 -3.89
CA ARG A 237 -4.82 19.45 -5.22
C ARG A 237 -6.22 20.05 -5.23
N MET A 238 -6.42 21.06 -6.05
CA MET A 238 -7.74 21.63 -6.30
C MET A 238 -8.29 21.10 -7.62
N ILE A 239 -9.57 20.68 -7.60
CA ILE A 239 -10.31 20.30 -8.79
C ILE A 239 -11.60 21.16 -8.88
N PRO A 240 -12.17 21.34 -10.06
CA PRO A 240 -13.42 22.05 -10.20
C PRO A 240 -14.57 21.35 -9.48
N LEU A 241 -15.40 22.11 -8.81
CA LEU A 241 -16.72 21.70 -8.34
C LEU A 241 -17.73 21.98 -9.46
N THR A 242 -18.16 20.93 -10.13
CA THR A 242 -19.12 21.02 -11.24
C THR A 242 -20.55 21.18 -10.72
N PRO A 243 -21.47 21.76 -11.51
CA PRO A 243 -22.83 22.11 -11.05
C PRO A 243 -23.63 20.95 -10.45
N TYR A 244 -23.64 19.78 -11.09
CA TYR A 244 -24.39 18.64 -10.58
C TYR A 244 -23.72 18.03 -9.33
N VAL A 245 -22.39 18.00 -9.28
CA VAL A 245 -21.66 17.59 -8.08
C VAL A 245 -21.95 18.55 -6.92
N ALA A 246 -22.01 19.89 -7.17
CA ALA A 246 -22.39 20.86 -6.16
C ALA A 246 -23.81 20.58 -5.63
N PHE A 247 -24.79 20.41 -6.53
CA PHE A 247 -26.15 20.06 -6.17
C PHE A 247 -26.24 18.81 -5.29
N LEU A 248 -25.51 17.75 -5.64
CA LEU A 248 -25.48 16.54 -4.84
C LEU A 248 -24.89 16.77 -3.44
N ILE A 249 -23.81 17.55 -3.33
CA ILE A 249 -23.16 17.86 -2.05
C ILE A 249 -24.07 18.72 -1.18
N GLU A 250 -24.70 19.75 -1.73
CA GLU A 250 -25.58 20.66 -0.98
C GLU A 250 -26.80 19.95 -0.40
N ALA A 251 -27.31 18.92 -1.09
CA ALA A 251 -28.41 18.08 -0.62
C ALA A 251 -28.03 17.14 0.55
N LEU A 252 -26.74 17.01 0.89
CA LEU A 252 -26.30 16.09 1.93
C LEU A 252 -26.48 16.65 3.35
N PRO A 253 -26.84 15.80 4.32
CA PRO A 253 -26.97 16.24 5.71
C PRO A 253 -25.61 16.54 6.34
N ARG A 254 -25.42 17.73 6.91
CA ARG A 254 -24.21 18.14 7.64
C ARG A 254 -24.22 17.61 9.08
N ARG A 255 -23.90 16.31 9.23
CA ARG A 255 -23.92 15.64 10.56
C ARG A 255 -22.64 15.86 11.36
N ASN A 256 -21.51 16.01 10.69
CA ASN A 256 -20.19 16.20 11.26
C ASN A 256 -19.27 16.88 10.22
N GLN A 257 -17.96 16.87 10.43
CA GLN A 257 -17.00 17.50 9.53
C GLN A 257 -16.91 16.87 8.13
N TRP A 258 -17.37 15.63 7.95
CA TRP A 258 -17.26 14.89 6.69
C TRP A 258 -18.44 15.14 5.79
N VAL A 259 -18.19 15.42 4.50
CA VAL A 259 -19.24 15.52 3.47
C VAL A 259 -19.99 14.19 3.36
N PHE A 260 -19.24 13.09 3.29
CA PHE A 260 -19.83 11.75 3.26
C PHE A 260 -19.80 11.14 4.67
N SER A 261 -20.75 11.55 5.47
CA SER A 261 -20.88 11.11 6.86
C SER A 261 -21.55 9.74 6.99
N SER A 262 -21.13 8.98 8.02
CA SER A 262 -21.76 7.70 8.39
C SER A 262 -22.07 7.68 9.89
N PRO A 263 -23.33 7.51 10.29
CA PRO A 263 -23.72 7.47 11.70
C PRO A 263 -23.26 6.18 12.40
N THR A 264 -22.93 5.14 11.65
CA THR A 264 -22.52 3.82 12.21
C THR A 264 -21.01 3.63 12.29
N ALA A 265 -20.23 4.48 11.61
CA ALA A 265 -18.78 4.39 11.65
C ALA A 265 -18.20 5.14 12.86
N LYS A 266 -17.23 4.54 13.57
CA LYS A 266 -16.55 5.19 14.72
C LYS A 266 -15.93 6.55 14.38
N THR A 267 -15.45 6.71 13.15
CA THR A 267 -14.84 7.96 12.64
C THR A 267 -15.90 8.98 12.19
N GLY A 268 -17.17 8.60 12.13
CA GLY A 268 -18.23 9.41 11.53
C GLY A 268 -18.15 9.56 10.00
N GLN A 269 -17.16 8.95 9.37
CA GLN A 269 -16.86 9.00 7.94
C GLN A 269 -17.40 7.76 7.22
N LEU A 270 -17.82 7.90 5.97
CA LEU A 270 -18.20 6.76 5.12
C LEU A 270 -16.96 5.88 4.84
N VAL A 271 -16.98 4.65 5.33
CA VAL A 271 -15.84 3.72 5.22
C VAL A 271 -16.02 2.69 4.11
N GLU A 272 -17.22 2.09 3.99
CA GLU A 272 -17.43 0.95 3.10
C GLU A 272 -18.71 1.05 2.26
N PRO A 273 -18.67 1.75 1.11
CA PRO A 273 -19.80 1.86 0.20
C PRO A 273 -19.98 0.63 -0.72
N ARG A 274 -19.04 -0.33 -0.71
CA ARG A 274 -18.98 -1.44 -1.68
C ARG A 274 -20.21 -2.32 -1.66
N ILE A 275 -20.82 -2.57 -0.49
CA ILE A 275 -22.01 -3.43 -0.38
C ILE A 275 -23.17 -2.84 -1.19
N GLN A 276 -23.41 -1.53 -1.03
CA GLN A 276 -24.48 -0.86 -1.76
C GLN A 276 -24.14 -0.69 -3.25
N HIS A 277 -22.86 -0.43 -3.55
CA HIS A 277 -22.39 -0.39 -4.94
C HIS A 277 -22.64 -1.72 -5.65
N ASN A 278 -22.27 -2.86 -5.05
CA ASN A 278 -22.48 -4.17 -5.64
C ASN A 278 -23.97 -4.48 -5.85
N LYS A 279 -24.84 -4.10 -4.89
CA LYS A 279 -26.28 -4.25 -5.06
C LYS A 279 -26.82 -3.40 -6.21
N ALA A 280 -26.36 -2.16 -6.35
CA ALA A 280 -26.74 -1.31 -7.46
C ALA A 280 -26.25 -1.87 -8.81
N LEU A 281 -25.07 -2.47 -8.87
CA LEU A 281 -24.57 -3.14 -10.07
C LEU A 281 -25.42 -4.36 -10.45
N GLU A 282 -25.85 -5.15 -9.47
CA GLU A 282 -26.76 -6.27 -9.69
C GLU A 282 -28.08 -5.81 -10.28
N VAL A 283 -28.69 -4.72 -9.75
CA VAL A 283 -29.90 -4.12 -10.28
C VAL A 283 -29.69 -3.58 -11.71
N ALA A 284 -28.54 -2.99 -11.99
CA ALA A 284 -28.21 -2.44 -13.30
C ALA A 284 -27.78 -3.50 -14.33
N GLY A 285 -27.61 -4.77 -13.93
CA GLY A 285 -27.08 -5.83 -14.80
C GLY A 285 -25.62 -5.62 -15.23
N ILE A 286 -24.81 -4.97 -14.39
CA ILE A 286 -23.40 -4.65 -14.68
C ILE A 286 -22.50 -5.52 -13.84
N GLU A 287 -21.63 -6.30 -14.47
CA GLU A 287 -20.72 -7.20 -13.78
C GLU A 287 -19.29 -6.62 -13.66
N GLY A 288 -18.61 -6.97 -12.57
CA GLY A 288 -17.18 -6.78 -12.42
C GLY A 288 -16.69 -5.34 -12.16
N LEU A 289 -17.56 -4.32 -12.24
CA LEU A 289 -17.20 -2.93 -12.01
C LEU A 289 -16.85 -2.69 -10.54
N THR A 290 -15.64 -2.18 -10.28
CA THR A 290 -15.19 -1.85 -8.93
C THR A 290 -15.34 -0.36 -8.64
N LEU A 291 -15.25 0.05 -7.36
CA LEU A 291 -15.18 1.49 -7.01
C LEU A 291 -14.01 2.21 -7.70
N HIS A 292 -12.89 1.52 -7.92
CA HIS A 292 -11.79 2.07 -8.70
C HIS A 292 -12.07 2.05 -10.21
N GLY A 293 -12.96 1.16 -10.64
CA GLY A 293 -13.53 1.14 -11.99
C GLY A 293 -14.28 2.44 -12.33
N LEU A 294 -14.99 3.06 -11.37
CA LEU A 294 -15.63 4.35 -11.55
C LEU A 294 -14.62 5.46 -11.89
N ARG A 295 -13.46 5.47 -11.21
CA ARG A 295 -12.38 6.40 -11.56
C ARG A 295 -11.79 6.12 -12.96
N ARG A 296 -11.69 4.83 -13.36
CA ARG A 296 -11.31 4.49 -14.74
C ARG A 296 -12.35 4.92 -15.73
N SER A 297 -13.65 4.78 -15.37
CA SER A 297 -14.76 5.23 -16.20
C SER A 297 -14.71 6.72 -16.49
N PHE A 298 -14.39 7.57 -15.50
CA PHE A 298 -14.18 9.00 -15.72
C PHE A 298 -13.14 9.24 -16.83
N GLY A 299 -11.97 8.58 -16.76
CA GLY A 299 -10.95 8.71 -17.79
C GLY A 299 -11.42 8.22 -19.18
N THR A 300 -12.08 7.06 -19.24
CA THR A 300 -12.55 6.48 -20.51
C THR A 300 -13.69 7.31 -21.11
N LEU A 301 -14.67 7.74 -20.29
CA LEU A 301 -15.81 8.53 -20.76
C LEU A 301 -15.41 9.94 -21.21
N SER A 302 -14.35 10.52 -20.67
CA SER A 302 -13.83 11.82 -21.09
C SER A 302 -13.33 11.85 -22.54
N GLU A 303 -12.95 10.69 -23.10
CA GLU A 303 -12.52 10.57 -24.51
C GLU A 303 -13.67 10.87 -25.47
N TRP A 304 -14.94 10.61 -25.10
CA TRP A 304 -16.10 10.91 -25.94
C TRP A 304 -16.34 12.40 -26.17
N VAL A 305 -15.79 13.24 -25.30
CA VAL A 305 -15.87 14.70 -25.42
C VAL A 305 -14.52 15.34 -25.77
N GLU A 306 -13.59 14.51 -26.25
CA GLU A 306 -12.27 14.92 -26.75
C GLU A 306 -11.45 15.75 -25.75
N VAL A 307 -11.54 15.41 -24.46
CA VAL A 307 -10.81 16.13 -23.41
C VAL A 307 -9.32 15.84 -23.52
N PRO A 308 -8.47 16.87 -23.55
CA PRO A 308 -7.01 16.66 -23.55
C PRO A 308 -6.59 15.79 -22.36
N THR A 309 -5.81 14.73 -22.61
CA THR A 309 -5.40 13.74 -21.60
C THR A 309 -4.73 14.35 -20.38
N GLY A 310 -3.99 15.46 -20.55
CA GLY A 310 -3.37 16.20 -19.45
C GLY A 310 -4.38 16.91 -18.53
N ILE A 311 -5.57 17.31 -19.03
CA ILE A 311 -6.67 17.84 -18.22
C ILE A 311 -7.21 16.73 -17.31
N VAL A 312 -7.54 15.57 -17.90
CA VAL A 312 -8.03 14.40 -17.18
C VAL A 312 -7.03 13.94 -16.13
N ALA A 313 -5.76 13.86 -16.50
CA ALA A 313 -4.66 13.48 -15.60
C ALA A 313 -4.54 14.43 -14.41
N GLN A 314 -4.64 15.75 -14.62
CA GLN A 314 -4.55 16.74 -13.55
C GLN A 314 -5.78 16.68 -12.62
N ILE A 315 -7.01 16.54 -13.14
CA ILE A 315 -8.22 16.36 -12.33
C ILE A 315 -8.09 15.10 -11.48
N GLN A 316 -7.65 14.00 -12.06
CA GLN A 316 -7.46 12.74 -11.35
C GLN A 316 -6.25 12.75 -10.40
N GLY A 317 -5.31 13.69 -10.49
CA GLY A 317 -4.07 13.72 -9.70
C GLY A 317 -3.07 12.65 -10.14
N HIS A 318 -2.98 12.37 -11.44
CA HIS A 318 -1.92 11.54 -11.98
C HIS A 318 -0.64 12.36 -12.13
N LYS A 319 0.48 11.82 -11.65
CA LYS A 319 1.78 12.45 -11.83
C LYS A 319 2.16 12.47 -13.31
N PRO A 320 2.49 13.63 -13.86
CA PRO A 320 3.02 13.69 -15.20
C PRO A 320 4.35 12.92 -15.28
N SER A 321 4.48 12.09 -16.32
CA SER A 321 5.72 11.34 -16.58
C SER A 321 6.75 12.18 -17.36
N ALA A 322 6.28 13.14 -18.16
CA ALA A 322 7.14 14.00 -18.96
C ALA A 322 7.53 15.27 -18.18
N THR A 323 8.81 15.67 -18.29
CA THR A 323 9.36 16.86 -17.64
C THR A 323 8.60 18.14 -18.03
N ALA A 324 8.23 18.28 -19.30
CA ALA A 324 7.46 19.43 -19.80
C ALA A 324 6.08 19.54 -19.14
N GLU A 325 5.36 18.46 -18.94
CA GLU A 325 4.08 18.46 -18.23
C GLU A 325 4.27 18.81 -16.76
N LYS A 326 5.30 18.26 -16.12
CA LYS A 326 5.56 18.44 -14.70
C LYS A 326 5.94 19.88 -14.33
N HIS A 327 6.72 20.56 -15.17
CA HIS A 327 7.33 21.85 -14.83
C HIS A 327 6.74 23.05 -15.58
N TYR A 328 6.12 22.85 -16.73
CA TYR A 328 5.70 23.95 -17.62
C TYR A 328 4.21 24.00 -17.94
N ARG A 329 3.41 23.00 -17.53
CA ARG A 329 1.99 22.91 -17.88
C ARG A 329 1.10 22.69 -16.66
N ILE A 330 1.05 23.70 -15.79
CA ILE A 330 0.05 23.75 -14.71
C ILE A 330 -1.17 24.48 -15.27
N ARG A 331 -2.27 23.76 -15.42
CA ARG A 331 -3.51 24.31 -15.97
C ARG A 331 -4.28 25.04 -14.87
N PRO A 332 -4.73 26.28 -15.11
CA PRO A 332 -5.54 27.01 -14.14
C PRO A 332 -6.90 26.35 -13.91
N LEU A 333 -7.49 26.60 -12.75
CA LEU A 333 -8.76 25.97 -12.34
C LEU A 333 -9.90 26.23 -13.33
N ASP A 334 -9.96 27.44 -13.89
CA ASP A 334 -11.01 27.80 -14.86
C ASP A 334 -10.95 26.97 -16.15
N LEU A 335 -9.73 26.70 -16.65
CA LEU A 335 -9.55 25.82 -17.79
C LEU A 335 -9.97 24.38 -17.46
N LEU A 336 -9.62 23.89 -16.28
CA LEU A 336 -10.08 22.58 -15.81
C LEU A 336 -11.62 22.56 -15.69
N LYS A 337 -12.22 23.65 -15.20
CA LYS A 337 -13.67 23.78 -15.00
C LYS A 337 -14.45 23.67 -16.30
N GLN A 338 -14.01 24.34 -17.35
CA GLN A 338 -14.64 24.26 -18.68
C GLN A 338 -14.73 22.82 -19.17
N TRP A 339 -13.63 22.09 -19.10
CA TRP A 339 -13.59 20.70 -19.54
C TRP A 339 -14.36 19.77 -18.60
N HIS A 340 -14.28 19.98 -17.30
CA HIS A 340 -14.93 19.13 -16.31
C HIS A 340 -16.45 19.24 -16.40
N ILE A 341 -16.99 20.46 -16.59
CA ILE A 341 -18.41 20.68 -16.85
C ILE A 341 -18.83 19.98 -18.15
N LYS A 342 -18.01 20.05 -19.21
CA LYS A 342 -18.29 19.36 -20.48
C LYS A 342 -18.41 17.83 -20.28
N ILE A 343 -17.53 17.24 -19.47
CA ILE A 343 -17.59 15.79 -19.12
C ILE A 343 -18.87 15.49 -18.34
N GLU A 344 -19.18 16.31 -17.32
CA GLU A 344 -20.37 16.14 -16.49
C GLU A 344 -21.64 16.23 -17.33
N CYS A 345 -21.82 17.29 -18.09
CA CYS A 345 -23.00 17.50 -18.95
C CYS A 345 -23.18 16.32 -19.91
N TRP A 346 -22.14 15.91 -20.62
CA TRP A 346 -22.24 14.78 -21.53
C TRP A 346 -22.59 13.48 -20.79
N THR A 347 -21.97 13.22 -19.64
CA THR A 347 -22.25 12.01 -18.86
C THR A 347 -23.70 11.96 -18.37
N LEU A 348 -24.24 13.09 -17.91
CA LEU A 348 -25.64 13.21 -17.48
C LEU A 348 -26.59 13.06 -18.64
N GLU A 349 -26.30 13.66 -19.79
CA GLU A 349 -27.08 13.51 -21.03
C GLU A 349 -27.17 12.05 -21.45
N GLN A 350 -26.03 11.35 -21.50
CA GLN A 350 -26.00 9.91 -21.84
C GLN A 350 -26.72 9.06 -20.79
N ALA A 351 -26.78 9.49 -19.55
CA ALA A 351 -27.55 8.86 -18.49
C ALA A 351 -29.07 9.16 -18.53
N GLY A 352 -29.50 10.06 -19.40
CA GLY A 352 -30.88 10.52 -19.47
C GLY A 352 -31.31 11.42 -18.32
N ILE A 353 -30.35 12.02 -17.61
CA ILE A 353 -30.59 12.92 -16.48
C ILE A 353 -30.73 14.35 -17.00
N LYS A 354 -31.93 14.91 -16.85
CA LYS A 354 -32.16 16.34 -17.11
C LYS A 354 -31.72 17.14 -15.89
N PHE A 355 -30.65 17.88 -16.03
CA PHE A 355 -30.14 18.81 -15.02
C PHE A 355 -29.91 20.16 -15.69
N GLU A 356 -30.79 21.10 -15.40
CA GLU A 356 -30.63 22.48 -15.89
C GLU A 356 -29.68 23.21 -14.98
N THR A 357 -28.51 23.54 -15.52
CA THR A 357 -27.57 24.45 -14.84
C THR A 357 -28.21 25.83 -14.84
N LEU A 358 -28.63 26.34 -13.71
CA LEU A 358 -28.89 27.76 -13.54
C LEU A 358 -27.57 28.50 -13.76
N VAL A 359 -27.36 29.04 -14.96
CA VAL A 359 -26.23 29.88 -15.35
C VAL A 359 -26.38 31.24 -14.69
#